data_b6133c732824cd5de171149cf9404053
#
_entry.id   b6133c732824cd5de171149cf9404053
#
_cell.length_a   1.000
_cell.length_b   1.000
_cell.length_c   1.000
_cell.angle_alpha   90.00
_cell.angle_beta   90.00
_cell.angle_gamma   90.00
#
_symmetry.space_group_name_H-M   'P 1'
#
loop_
_entity.id
_entity.type
_entity.pdbx_description
1 polymer ?
#
loop_
_entity_poly.entity_id
_entity_poly.type
_entity_poly.pdbx_seq_one_letter_code
_entity_poly.pdbx_strand_id
1 'polypeptide(L)'
;MSNYQAPMRDMQFLLHEVFNAEKLWSTMPAVAELIDKDTVDAILSEGAKLTAEAIAPLNRNSDEQGATWANGEVTTPDGFNKAYQLYCDGGWGALSGDPEYGGMGMPKMLQSFVEEMTQSASISFALYPMLTAGASLALSAHASTEMKQTYLENMYSGKWAGTMCLTEPHAGSDLGIMSAKAEAQDDGSFALSGTKIFITGGEQDLTENIIHLVLAKIPGAPEGPRGISMFVVPKFLLNDDGSLGVRNTVTCGSIEHKMGIKGSATCVMNFDGAKGFLVGEENKGLNYMFTMMNYERLGMGIQGVGAAETSYQQAAEYAIERIQGRSATGVKSADKKADSLIVHPDVRKMLLTMRAFNEGGRCFSTYVAKQLDIVKFSDNENDIKQAEELVALLTPVAKAFMTDMAYESCNLGQMVFGGHGYVREW
;
A
#
# COMPACT_ATOMS: atom_id res chain seq x y z
N MET A 1 -8.58 22.77 1.53
CA MET A 1 -7.57 22.05 0.71
C MET A 1 -6.71 21.26 1.67
N SER A 2 -6.34 20.04 1.34
CA SER A 2 -5.44 19.26 2.21
C SER A 2 -4.05 19.92 2.15
N ASN A 3 -3.60 20.45 3.28
CA ASN A 3 -2.27 21.07 3.41
C ASN A 3 -1.25 20.04 3.93
N TYR A 4 -1.38 18.76 3.53
CA TYR A 4 -0.45 17.73 3.95
C TYR A 4 0.99 18.09 3.58
N GLN A 5 1.88 17.94 4.56
CA GLN A 5 3.32 18.06 4.38
C GLN A 5 4.00 16.85 5.03
N ALA A 6 4.92 16.23 4.30
CA ALA A 6 5.67 15.12 4.85
C ALA A 6 6.47 15.54 6.09
N PRO A 7 6.46 14.77 7.20
CA PRO A 7 7.24 15.08 8.41
C PRO A 7 8.73 14.75 8.20
N MET A 8 9.36 15.43 7.26
CA MET A 8 10.72 15.19 6.78
C MET A 8 11.75 15.12 7.90
N ARG A 9 11.67 16.05 8.88
CA ARG A 9 12.59 16.07 10.02
C ARG A 9 12.52 14.77 10.82
N ASP A 10 11.32 14.25 11.07
CA ASP A 10 11.12 13.04 11.87
C ASP A 10 11.60 11.80 11.09
N MET A 11 11.36 11.77 9.77
CA MET A 11 11.80 10.69 8.88
C MET A 11 13.33 10.64 8.79
N GLN A 12 13.97 11.78 8.54
CA GLN A 12 15.44 11.90 8.51
C GLN A 12 16.07 11.56 9.87
N PHE A 13 15.48 12.03 10.97
CA PHE A 13 15.94 11.71 12.33
C PHE A 13 15.92 10.20 12.58
N LEU A 14 14.86 9.49 12.19
CA LEU A 14 14.79 8.04 12.34
C LEU A 14 15.88 7.34 11.51
N LEU A 15 16.03 7.68 10.23
CA LEU A 15 17.02 7.03 9.37
C LEU A 15 18.45 7.31 9.84
N HIS A 16 18.80 8.57 10.02
CA HIS A 16 20.20 8.97 10.24
C HIS A 16 20.65 8.80 11.69
N GLU A 17 19.79 9.17 12.65
CA GLU A 17 20.19 9.25 14.06
C GLU A 17 19.75 8.01 14.88
N VAL A 18 18.50 7.56 14.72
CA VAL A 18 17.97 6.45 15.53
C VAL A 18 18.44 5.11 15.01
N PHE A 19 18.29 4.85 13.71
CA PHE A 19 18.65 3.57 13.11
C PHE A 19 20.03 3.54 12.48
N ASN A 20 20.65 4.72 12.26
CA ASN A 20 21.96 4.84 11.61
C ASN A 20 22.02 4.00 10.33
N ALA A 21 21.02 4.24 9.47
CA ALA A 21 20.70 3.38 8.32
C ALA A 21 21.86 3.24 7.35
N GLU A 22 22.62 4.32 7.09
CA GLU A 22 23.79 4.31 6.21
C GLU A 22 24.86 3.34 6.72
N LYS A 23 25.10 3.31 8.03
CA LYS A 23 26.05 2.37 8.62
C LYS A 23 25.57 0.93 8.48
N LEU A 24 24.26 0.69 8.63
CA LEU A 24 23.68 -0.65 8.40
C LEU A 24 23.87 -1.06 6.94
N TRP A 25 23.44 -0.21 6.00
CA TRP A 25 23.50 -0.50 4.57
C TRP A 25 24.93 -0.62 4.04
N SER A 26 25.91 0.10 4.63
CA SER A 26 27.32 -0.05 4.25
C SER A 26 27.90 -1.44 4.56
N THR A 27 27.24 -2.23 5.40
CA THR A 27 27.58 -3.64 5.67
C THR A 27 26.93 -4.64 4.72
N MET A 28 26.08 -4.17 3.80
CA MET A 28 25.30 -4.98 2.88
C MET A 28 25.79 -4.74 1.44
N PRO A 29 26.59 -5.65 0.82
CA PRO A 29 27.25 -5.40 -0.47
C PRO A 29 26.32 -4.95 -1.59
N ALA A 30 25.11 -5.50 -1.63
CA ALA A 30 24.12 -5.22 -2.67
C ALA A 30 23.61 -3.77 -2.68
N VAL A 31 23.72 -3.03 -1.57
CA VAL A 31 23.20 -1.66 -1.44
C VAL A 31 24.26 -0.65 -1.02
N ALA A 32 25.42 -1.10 -0.56
CA ALA A 32 26.46 -0.23 0.00
C ALA A 32 26.97 0.84 -0.97
N GLU A 33 27.00 0.53 -2.27
CA GLU A 33 27.43 1.46 -3.33
C GLU A 33 26.26 2.22 -4.00
N LEU A 34 25.00 1.80 -3.70
CA LEU A 34 23.82 2.38 -4.35
C LEU A 34 23.25 3.56 -3.58
N ILE A 35 23.51 3.65 -2.26
CA ILE A 35 22.80 4.58 -1.40
C ILE A 35 23.72 5.21 -0.37
N ASP A 36 23.68 6.52 -0.31
CA ASP A 36 24.32 7.36 0.69
C ASP A 36 23.29 8.34 1.29
N LYS A 37 23.72 9.16 2.24
CA LYS A 37 22.86 10.12 2.91
C LYS A 37 22.23 11.12 1.95
N ASP A 38 22.99 11.62 0.98
CA ASP A 38 22.50 12.64 0.05
C ASP A 38 21.45 12.04 -0.89
N THR A 39 21.65 10.81 -1.34
CA THR A 39 20.66 10.04 -2.12
C THR A 39 19.39 9.80 -1.32
N VAL A 40 19.49 9.39 -0.05
CA VAL A 40 18.33 9.22 0.85
C VAL A 40 17.53 10.51 0.97
N ASP A 41 18.22 11.60 1.29
CA ASP A 41 17.58 12.92 1.49
C ASP A 41 16.94 13.45 0.20
N ALA A 42 17.55 13.20 -0.95
CA ALA A 42 17.01 13.55 -2.25
C ALA A 42 15.72 12.75 -2.56
N ILE A 43 15.73 11.44 -2.37
CA ILE A 43 14.54 10.58 -2.58
C ILE A 43 13.41 11.01 -1.65
N LEU A 44 13.67 11.23 -0.37
CA LEU A 44 12.65 11.69 0.58
C LEU A 44 12.09 13.06 0.17
N SER A 45 12.94 14.00 -0.25
CA SER A 45 12.52 15.34 -0.65
C SER A 45 11.64 15.33 -1.91
N GLU A 46 11.99 14.55 -2.93
CA GLU A 46 11.18 14.41 -4.14
C GLU A 46 9.87 13.66 -3.87
N GLY A 47 9.88 12.63 -3.01
CA GLY A 47 8.67 11.94 -2.55
C GLY A 47 7.74 12.88 -1.79
N ALA A 48 8.28 13.72 -0.90
CA ALA A 48 7.51 14.74 -0.18
C ALA A 48 6.87 15.75 -1.13
N LYS A 49 7.59 16.21 -2.15
CA LYS A 49 7.09 17.12 -3.16
C LYS A 49 5.97 16.50 -3.99
N LEU A 50 6.18 15.30 -4.54
CA LEU A 50 5.16 14.59 -5.31
C LEU A 50 3.86 14.43 -4.51
N THR A 51 3.98 13.96 -3.27
CA THR A 51 2.82 13.67 -2.44
C THR A 51 2.06 14.93 -2.03
N ALA A 52 2.76 16.02 -1.70
CA ALA A 52 2.13 17.29 -1.32
C ALA A 52 1.50 18.02 -2.52
N GLU A 53 2.17 18.02 -3.69
CA GLU A 53 1.76 18.85 -4.83
C GLU A 53 0.82 18.12 -5.80
N ALA A 54 0.99 16.79 -6.00
CA ALA A 54 0.23 16.04 -6.99
C ALA A 54 -0.85 15.12 -6.39
N ILE A 55 -0.62 14.53 -5.21
CA ILE A 55 -1.51 13.50 -4.65
C ILE A 55 -2.45 14.08 -3.59
N ALA A 56 -1.95 14.81 -2.60
CA ALA A 56 -2.75 15.35 -1.50
C ALA A 56 -3.92 16.24 -1.95
N PRO A 57 -3.79 17.09 -3.00
CA PRO A 57 -4.91 17.87 -3.50
C PRO A 57 -6.10 17.05 -4.00
N LEU A 58 -5.88 15.78 -4.37
CA LEU A 58 -6.93 14.87 -4.88
C LEU A 58 -7.70 14.16 -3.76
N ASN A 59 -7.21 14.16 -2.52
CA ASN A 59 -7.74 13.30 -1.46
C ASN A 59 -9.25 13.51 -1.22
N ARG A 60 -9.66 14.74 -0.97
CA ARG A 60 -11.07 15.06 -0.69
C ARG A 60 -11.95 14.81 -1.92
N ASN A 61 -11.57 15.35 -3.06
CA ASN A 61 -12.35 15.24 -4.29
C ASN A 61 -12.55 13.78 -4.71
N SER A 62 -11.52 12.96 -4.54
CA SER A 62 -11.58 11.53 -4.86
C SER A 62 -12.55 10.74 -3.98
N ASP A 63 -12.74 11.13 -2.71
CA ASP A 63 -13.72 10.49 -1.84
C ASP A 63 -15.15 11.00 -2.10
N GLU A 64 -15.29 12.27 -2.47
CA GLU A 64 -16.59 12.86 -2.85
C GLU A 64 -17.10 12.31 -4.19
N GLN A 65 -16.24 12.21 -5.21
CA GLN A 65 -16.55 11.68 -6.54
C GLN A 65 -16.66 10.16 -6.53
N GLY A 66 -15.67 9.48 -5.93
CA GLY A 66 -15.53 8.02 -5.95
C GLY A 66 -15.11 7.47 -7.33
N ALA A 67 -14.66 6.22 -7.33
CA ALA A 67 -14.55 5.45 -8.57
C ALA A 67 -15.94 5.06 -9.08
N THR A 68 -16.11 4.98 -10.41
CA THR A 68 -17.37 4.64 -11.04
C THR A 68 -17.23 3.38 -11.89
N TRP A 69 -18.28 2.56 -11.91
CA TRP A 69 -18.36 1.34 -12.72
C TRP A 69 -19.46 1.44 -13.77
N ALA A 70 -19.13 1.09 -15.01
CA ALA A 70 -20.11 1.00 -16.09
C ALA A 70 -19.66 -0.07 -17.10
N ASN A 71 -20.56 -0.98 -17.46
CA ASN A 71 -20.35 -1.98 -18.51
C ASN A 71 -19.07 -2.83 -18.35
N GLY A 72 -18.70 -3.16 -17.12
CA GLY A 72 -17.50 -3.96 -16.83
C GLY A 72 -16.20 -3.17 -16.72
N GLU A 73 -16.22 -1.86 -16.94
CA GLU A 73 -15.07 -0.97 -16.83
C GLU A 73 -15.20 -0.08 -15.58
N VAL A 74 -14.07 0.32 -15.02
CA VAL A 74 -13.99 1.24 -13.90
C VAL A 74 -13.22 2.49 -14.31
N THR A 75 -13.80 3.65 -13.99
CA THR A 75 -13.16 4.96 -14.15
C THR A 75 -12.77 5.48 -12.77
N THR A 76 -11.50 5.84 -12.61
CA THR A 76 -10.98 6.44 -11.39
C THR A 76 -11.37 7.92 -11.29
N PRO A 77 -11.29 8.54 -10.08
CA PRO A 77 -11.60 9.95 -9.91
C PRO A 77 -10.72 10.87 -10.75
N ASP A 78 -11.25 12.04 -11.06
CA ASP A 78 -10.54 13.08 -11.82
C ASP A 78 -9.19 13.43 -11.19
N GLY A 79 -8.16 13.49 -12.02
CA GLY A 79 -6.80 13.79 -11.62
C GLY A 79 -5.95 12.57 -11.25
N PHE A 80 -6.54 11.40 -10.97
CA PHE A 80 -5.78 10.18 -10.62
C PHE A 80 -4.85 9.76 -11.75
N ASN A 81 -5.30 9.73 -12.99
CA ASN A 81 -4.46 9.40 -14.14
C ASN A 81 -3.20 10.27 -14.22
N LYS A 82 -3.34 11.59 -14.06
CA LYS A 82 -2.21 12.51 -14.08
C LYS A 82 -1.25 12.28 -12.90
N ALA A 83 -1.78 12.11 -11.70
CA ALA A 83 -0.96 11.85 -10.51
C ALA A 83 -0.25 10.49 -10.62
N TYR A 84 -0.93 9.48 -11.17
CA TYR A 84 -0.36 8.16 -11.39
C TYR A 84 0.77 8.21 -12.43
N GLN A 85 0.61 8.95 -13.52
CA GLN A 85 1.68 9.16 -14.50
C GLN A 85 2.92 9.82 -13.85
N LEU A 86 2.73 10.87 -13.04
CA LEU A 86 3.83 11.51 -12.31
C LEU A 86 4.52 10.55 -11.32
N TYR A 87 3.75 9.68 -10.68
CA TYR A 87 4.27 8.63 -9.81
C TYR A 87 5.12 7.62 -10.60
N CYS A 88 4.66 7.18 -11.76
CA CYS A 88 5.39 6.26 -12.65
C CYS A 88 6.64 6.91 -13.23
N ASP A 89 6.54 8.15 -13.74
CA ASP A 89 7.67 8.89 -14.34
C ASP A 89 8.80 9.12 -13.31
N GLY A 90 8.47 9.25 -12.03
CA GLY A 90 9.44 9.33 -10.95
C GLY A 90 10.03 7.99 -10.51
N GLY A 91 9.58 6.87 -11.08
CA GLY A 91 10.09 5.52 -10.76
C GLY A 91 9.68 5.00 -9.37
N TRP A 92 8.68 5.60 -8.74
CA TRP A 92 8.30 5.27 -7.35
C TRP A 92 7.81 3.83 -7.17
N GLY A 93 7.20 3.24 -8.19
CA GLY A 93 6.79 1.83 -8.21
C GLY A 93 7.96 0.86 -8.28
N ALA A 94 9.11 1.30 -8.79
CA ALA A 94 10.33 0.50 -8.95
C ALA A 94 11.29 0.59 -7.76
N LEU A 95 11.04 1.47 -6.78
CA LEU A 95 12.01 1.89 -5.76
C LEU A 95 12.70 0.71 -5.05
N SER A 96 11.98 -0.28 -4.56
CA SER A 96 12.55 -1.49 -3.93
C SER A 96 12.53 -2.74 -4.81
N GLY A 97 12.16 -2.58 -6.09
CA GLY A 97 12.10 -3.66 -7.06
C GLY A 97 13.47 -4.29 -7.35
N ASP A 98 13.44 -5.48 -7.94
CA ASP A 98 14.63 -6.22 -8.33
C ASP A 98 15.33 -5.53 -9.51
N PRO A 99 16.63 -5.16 -9.38
CA PRO A 99 17.38 -4.50 -10.44
C PRO A 99 17.49 -5.32 -11.73
N GLU A 100 17.45 -6.64 -11.64
CA GLU A 100 17.50 -7.53 -12.82
C GLU A 100 16.31 -7.29 -13.76
N TYR A 101 15.17 -6.82 -13.20
CA TYR A 101 13.93 -6.60 -13.95
C TYR A 101 13.49 -5.13 -13.96
N GLY A 102 14.42 -4.19 -13.82
CA GLY A 102 14.14 -2.76 -13.91
C GLY A 102 13.75 -2.09 -12.60
N GLY A 103 13.88 -2.77 -11.46
CA GLY A 103 13.77 -2.17 -10.13
C GLY A 103 15.00 -1.36 -9.76
N MET A 104 14.88 -0.51 -8.74
CA MET A 104 16.00 0.32 -8.25
C MET A 104 16.78 -0.33 -7.11
N GLY A 105 16.31 -1.44 -6.53
CA GLY A 105 16.99 -2.16 -5.46
C GLY A 105 17.09 -1.44 -4.12
N MET A 106 16.36 -0.35 -3.92
CA MET A 106 16.46 0.47 -2.70
C MET A 106 15.94 -0.27 -1.45
N PRO A 107 16.46 0.08 -0.27
CA PRO A 107 16.04 -0.52 0.99
C PRO A 107 14.58 -0.27 1.34
N LYS A 108 13.95 -1.26 2.02
CA LYS A 108 12.58 -1.16 2.51
C LYS A 108 12.41 -0.05 3.56
N MET A 109 13.43 0.21 4.37
CA MET A 109 13.40 1.34 5.30
C MET A 109 13.12 2.66 4.59
N LEU A 110 13.78 2.92 3.45
CA LEU A 110 13.55 4.13 2.65
C LEU A 110 12.17 4.10 1.97
N GLN A 111 11.82 2.98 1.35
CA GLN A 111 10.53 2.81 0.69
C GLN A 111 9.36 3.03 1.67
N SER A 112 9.46 2.57 2.92
CA SER A 112 8.38 2.69 3.91
C SER A 112 7.99 4.14 4.21
N PHE A 113 8.92 5.09 4.12
CA PHE A 113 8.61 6.52 4.26
C PHE A 113 7.89 7.08 3.03
N VAL A 114 8.28 6.66 1.83
CA VAL A 114 7.56 7.06 0.60
C VAL A 114 6.15 6.48 0.60
N GLU A 115 5.98 5.25 1.07
CA GLU A 115 4.66 4.64 1.27
C GLU A 115 3.84 5.44 2.29
N GLU A 116 4.41 5.82 3.45
CA GLU A 116 3.74 6.65 4.45
C GLU A 116 3.31 8.00 3.87
N MET A 117 4.19 8.69 3.15
CA MET A 117 3.88 9.95 2.49
C MET A 117 2.71 9.80 1.51
N THR A 118 2.71 8.75 0.70
CA THR A 118 1.67 8.48 -0.30
C THR A 118 0.33 8.16 0.38
N GLN A 119 0.35 7.33 1.43
CA GLN A 119 -0.82 7.00 2.23
C GLN A 119 -1.38 8.23 2.96
N SER A 120 -0.53 9.08 3.51
CA SER A 120 -0.93 10.33 4.17
C SER A 120 -1.57 11.30 3.18
N ALA A 121 -1.04 11.39 1.97
CA ALA A 121 -1.54 12.27 0.94
C ALA A 121 -2.92 11.83 0.43
N SER A 122 -3.09 10.55 0.08
CA SER A 122 -4.37 9.96 -0.32
C SER A 122 -4.33 8.43 -0.22
N ILE A 123 -5.05 7.86 0.74
CA ILE A 123 -5.19 6.41 0.88
C ILE A 123 -5.84 5.79 -0.37
N SER A 124 -6.86 6.45 -0.94
CA SER A 124 -7.52 5.96 -2.16
C SER A 124 -6.57 5.79 -3.33
N PHE A 125 -5.66 6.74 -3.51
CA PHE A 125 -4.63 6.68 -4.56
C PHE A 125 -3.57 5.62 -4.24
N ALA A 126 -3.06 5.63 -3.00
CA ALA A 126 -1.94 4.79 -2.58
C ALA A 126 -2.21 3.29 -2.69
N LEU A 127 -3.46 2.86 -2.62
CA LEU A 127 -3.84 1.45 -2.72
C LEU A 127 -3.54 0.86 -4.11
N TYR A 128 -3.58 1.63 -5.20
CA TYR A 128 -3.26 1.12 -6.54
C TYR A 128 -1.79 0.70 -6.68
N PRO A 129 -0.81 1.59 -6.44
CA PRO A 129 0.59 1.20 -6.53
C PRO A 129 1.01 0.20 -5.43
N MET A 130 0.38 0.23 -4.25
CA MET A 130 0.70 -0.69 -3.16
C MET A 130 0.40 -2.14 -3.53
N LEU A 131 -0.78 -2.43 -4.11
CA LEU A 131 -1.13 -3.78 -4.56
C LEU A 131 -0.19 -4.25 -5.68
N THR A 132 0.22 -3.35 -6.58
CA THR A 132 1.18 -3.65 -7.64
C THR A 132 2.55 -4.02 -7.06
N ALA A 133 3.03 -3.28 -6.06
CA ALA A 133 4.29 -3.59 -5.38
C ALA A 133 4.26 -4.96 -4.69
N GLY A 134 3.15 -5.28 -4.00
CA GLY A 134 2.96 -6.58 -3.35
C GLY A 134 2.91 -7.74 -4.36
N ALA A 135 2.20 -7.56 -5.48
CA ALA A 135 2.13 -8.57 -6.55
C ALA A 135 3.49 -8.76 -7.22
N SER A 136 4.22 -7.69 -7.50
CA SER A 136 5.58 -7.75 -8.05
C SER A 136 6.54 -8.50 -7.13
N LEU A 137 6.45 -8.25 -5.82
CA LEU A 137 7.25 -8.97 -4.82
C LEU A 137 6.96 -10.48 -4.83
N ALA A 138 5.69 -10.87 -4.89
CA ALA A 138 5.32 -12.28 -4.95
C ALA A 138 5.82 -12.96 -6.22
N LEU A 139 5.73 -12.29 -7.37
CA LEU A 139 6.28 -12.79 -8.64
C LEU A 139 7.81 -12.87 -8.62
N SER A 140 8.49 -11.83 -8.12
CA SER A 140 9.95 -11.83 -7.98
C SER A 140 10.44 -12.99 -7.11
N ALA A 141 9.70 -13.35 -6.05
CA ALA A 141 10.08 -14.45 -5.15
C ALA A 141 9.77 -15.85 -5.69
N HIS A 142 8.68 -16.04 -6.43
CA HIS A 142 8.12 -17.37 -6.67
C HIS A 142 7.88 -17.73 -8.13
N ALA A 143 7.88 -16.75 -9.05
CA ALA A 143 7.66 -17.02 -10.47
C ALA A 143 8.90 -17.58 -11.17
N SER A 144 8.69 -18.26 -12.29
CA SER A 144 9.78 -18.67 -13.18
C SER A 144 10.52 -17.46 -13.76
N THR A 145 11.75 -17.65 -14.19
CA THR A 145 12.54 -16.58 -14.86
C THR A 145 11.81 -15.99 -16.05
N GLU A 146 11.15 -16.84 -16.85
CA GLU A 146 10.35 -16.39 -17.99
C GLU A 146 9.18 -15.49 -17.55
N MET A 147 8.43 -15.86 -16.52
CA MET A 147 7.35 -15.01 -15.99
C MET A 147 7.89 -13.69 -15.43
N LYS A 148 9.01 -13.71 -14.73
CA LYS A 148 9.63 -12.48 -14.20
C LYS A 148 10.01 -11.54 -15.34
N GLN A 149 10.65 -12.03 -16.38
CA GLN A 149 11.00 -11.26 -17.58
C GLN A 149 9.76 -10.71 -18.30
N THR A 150 8.68 -11.47 -18.32
CA THR A 150 7.44 -11.08 -18.98
C THR A 150 6.70 -9.96 -18.26
N TYR A 151 6.64 -10.00 -16.92
CA TYR A 151 5.71 -9.15 -16.17
C TYR A 151 6.39 -8.03 -15.36
N LEU A 152 7.56 -8.30 -14.72
CA LEU A 152 8.08 -7.41 -13.69
C LEU A 152 8.49 -6.03 -14.18
N GLU A 153 9.12 -5.90 -15.34
CA GLU A 153 9.55 -4.59 -15.87
C GLU A 153 8.36 -3.65 -16.08
N ASN A 154 7.27 -4.16 -16.67
CA ASN A 154 6.06 -3.38 -16.89
C ASN A 154 5.31 -3.08 -15.58
N MET A 155 5.40 -3.97 -14.57
CA MET A 155 4.81 -3.72 -13.26
C MET A 155 5.62 -2.70 -12.46
N TYR A 156 6.94 -2.77 -12.46
CA TYR A 156 7.81 -1.78 -11.80
C TYR A 156 7.71 -0.40 -12.43
N SER A 157 7.61 -0.32 -13.76
CA SER A 157 7.40 0.96 -14.45
C SER A 157 6.01 1.55 -14.26
N GLY A 158 5.06 0.79 -13.68
CA GLY A 158 3.68 1.19 -13.49
C GLY A 158 2.82 1.14 -14.75
N LYS A 159 3.32 0.63 -15.88
CA LYS A 159 2.50 0.41 -17.08
C LYS A 159 1.43 -0.63 -16.84
N TRP A 160 1.73 -1.65 -16.03
CA TRP A 160 0.82 -2.71 -15.64
C TRP A 160 0.62 -2.72 -14.13
N ALA A 161 -0.62 -2.89 -13.70
CA ALA A 161 -0.96 -3.05 -12.30
C ALA A 161 -0.93 -4.51 -11.86
N GLY A 162 -0.79 -4.74 -10.55
CA GLY A 162 -0.96 -6.03 -9.92
C GLY A 162 -2.13 -6.05 -8.94
N THR A 163 -2.77 -7.20 -8.76
CA THR A 163 -3.85 -7.38 -7.79
C THR A 163 -3.76 -8.71 -7.06
N MET A 164 -4.46 -8.80 -5.93
CA MET A 164 -4.54 -9.97 -5.08
C MET A 164 -5.98 -10.50 -5.06
N CYS A 165 -6.23 -11.69 -5.68
CA CYS A 165 -7.54 -12.27 -5.86
C CYS A 165 -7.70 -13.55 -5.04
N LEU A 166 -8.09 -13.42 -3.74
CA LEU A 166 -8.25 -14.52 -2.81
C LEU A 166 -9.70 -14.80 -2.47
N THR A 167 -10.37 -13.79 -1.90
CA THR A 167 -11.67 -13.88 -1.24
C THR A 167 -12.79 -14.20 -2.21
N GLU A 168 -13.65 -15.13 -1.81
CA GLU A 168 -14.91 -15.45 -2.51
C GLU A 168 -16.12 -15.11 -1.63
N PRO A 169 -17.35 -15.01 -2.16
CA PRO A 169 -18.53 -14.65 -1.37
C PRO A 169 -18.74 -15.51 -0.13
N HIS A 170 -18.31 -16.77 -0.15
CA HIS A 170 -18.46 -17.74 0.94
C HIS A 170 -17.12 -18.14 1.58
N ALA A 171 -15.97 -17.66 1.08
CA ALA A 171 -14.64 -18.03 1.53
C ALA A 171 -13.80 -16.75 1.75
N GLY A 172 -13.77 -16.26 3.00
CA GLY A 172 -12.97 -15.09 3.42
C GLY A 172 -11.85 -15.51 4.37
N SER A 173 -12.13 -15.63 5.65
CA SER A 173 -11.14 -16.10 6.64
C SER A 173 -10.76 -17.56 6.44
N ASP A 174 -11.71 -18.40 6.04
CA ASP A 174 -11.44 -19.78 5.65
C ASP A 174 -11.36 -19.91 4.12
N LEU A 175 -10.15 -19.79 3.59
CA LEU A 175 -9.88 -20.00 2.17
C LEU A 175 -9.93 -21.48 1.77
N GLY A 176 -9.92 -22.40 2.72
CA GLY A 176 -10.00 -23.84 2.45
C GLY A 176 -11.29 -24.28 1.75
N ILE A 177 -12.36 -23.49 1.90
CA ILE A 177 -13.67 -23.75 1.27
C ILE A 177 -13.87 -23.02 -0.07
N MET A 178 -12.81 -22.36 -0.63
CA MET A 178 -12.93 -21.71 -1.93
C MET A 178 -13.36 -22.67 -3.03
N SER A 179 -14.11 -22.14 -3.99
CA SER A 179 -14.71 -22.88 -5.10
C SER A 179 -14.09 -22.58 -6.46
N ALA A 180 -13.30 -21.50 -6.59
CA ALA A 180 -12.62 -21.17 -7.84
C ALA A 180 -11.73 -22.33 -8.31
N LYS A 181 -11.84 -22.66 -9.60
CA LYS A 181 -11.16 -23.80 -10.24
C LYS A 181 -10.20 -23.30 -11.30
N ALA A 182 -9.13 -24.07 -11.51
CA ALA A 182 -8.16 -23.90 -12.59
C ALA A 182 -8.01 -25.23 -13.32
N GLU A 183 -8.57 -25.33 -14.52
CA GLU A 183 -8.55 -26.54 -15.34
C GLU A 183 -7.38 -26.48 -16.32
N ALA A 184 -6.48 -27.49 -16.26
CA ALA A 184 -5.32 -27.57 -17.14
C ALA A 184 -5.73 -27.64 -18.61
N GLN A 185 -4.98 -26.94 -19.49
CA GLN A 185 -5.16 -26.90 -20.92
C GLN A 185 -3.98 -27.59 -21.65
N ASP A 186 -4.21 -28.02 -22.90
CA ASP A 186 -3.21 -28.73 -23.70
C ASP A 186 -1.94 -27.89 -23.99
N ASP A 187 -2.04 -26.57 -23.93
CA ASP A 187 -0.94 -25.63 -24.16
C ASP A 187 -0.13 -25.29 -22.87
N GLY A 188 -0.39 -25.97 -21.76
CA GLY A 188 0.26 -25.76 -20.47
C GLY A 188 -0.31 -24.57 -19.66
N SER A 189 -1.30 -23.85 -20.19
CA SER A 189 -2.04 -22.85 -19.44
C SER A 189 -3.18 -23.49 -18.62
N PHE A 190 -3.93 -22.66 -17.89
CA PHE A 190 -5.10 -23.07 -17.12
C PHE A 190 -6.30 -22.19 -17.49
N ALA A 191 -7.48 -22.79 -17.51
CA ALA A 191 -8.74 -22.08 -17.60
C ALA A 191 -9.30 -21.85 -16.19
N LEU A 192 -9.31 -20.59 -15.72
CA LEU A 192 -9.79 -20.25 -14.40
C LEU A 192 -11.28 -19.87 -14.43
N SER A 193 -12.05 -20.41 -13.49
CA SER A 193 -13.47 -20.11 -13.33
C SER A 193 -13.83 -19.89 -11.88
N GLY A 194 -14.60 -18.83 -11.60
CA GLY A 194 -15.07 -18.45 -10.27
C GLY A 194 -15.22 -16.94 -10.11
N THR A 195 -15.70 -16.53 -8.93
CA THR A 195 -15.90 -15.11 -8.60
C THR A 195 -15.08 -14.74 -7.37
N LYS A 196 -14.29 -13.67 -7.48
CA LYS A 196 -13.52 -13.09 -6.38
C LYS A 196 -14.11 -11.75 -5.99
N ILE A 197 -14.22 -11.49 -4.69
CA ILE A 197 -14.79 -10.24 -4.14
C ILE A 197 -13.76 -9.47 -3.34
N PHE A 198 -14.04 -8.18 -3.13
CA PHE A 198 -13.19 -7.25 -2.41
C PHE A 198 -11.80 -7.06 -3.04
N ILE A 199 -11.73 -7.12 -4.38
CA ILE A 199 -10.47 -6.99 -5.11
C ILE A 199 -10.14 -5.52 -5.32
N THR A 200 -9.18 -5.01 -4.58
CA THR A 200 -8.66 -3.65 -4.72
C THR A 200 -8.00 -3.49 -6.09
N GLY A 201 -8.43 -2.48 -6.86
CA GLY A 201 -7.90 -2.21 -8.18
C GLY A 201 -8.08 -3.34 -9.20
N GLY A 202 -9.08 -4.24 -8.97
CA GLY A 202 -9.34 -5.37 -9.87
C GLY A 202 -9.68 -4.94 -11.29
N GLU A 203 -10.27 -3.76 -11.44
CA GLU A 203 -10.46 -3.04 -12.70
C GLU A 203 -10.21 -1.55 -12.45
N GLN A 204 -9.57 -0.87 -13.40
CA GLN A 204 -9.24 0.55 -13.32
C GLN A 204 -8.68 1.04 -14.68
N ASP A 205 -8.62 2.36 -14.85
CA ASP A 205 -8.18 3.05 -16.07
C ASP A 205 -6.80 3.74 -15.97
N LEU A 206 -6.00 3.39 -14.94
CA LEU A 206 -4.67 3.98 -14.71
C LEU A 206 -3.56 3.28 -15.50
N THR A 207 -3.76 2.01 -15.87
CA THR A 207 -2.73 1.15 -16.48
C THR A 207 -3.21 0.44 -17.72
N GLU A 208 -2.27 0.09 -18.60
CA GLU A 208 -2.58 -0.60 -19.87
C GLU A 208 -3.03 -2.05 -19.67
N ASN A 209 -2.53 -2.72 -18.61
CA ASN A 209 -2.89 -4.10 -18.27
C ASN A 209 -2.97 -4.26 -16.75
N ILE A 210 -3.68 -5.30 -16.30
CA ILE A 210 -3.78 -5.68 -14.90
C ILE A 210 -3.41 -7.15 -14.77
N ILE A 211 -2.46 -7.44 -13.89
CA ILE A 211 -1.94 -8.79 -13.63
C ILE A 211 -2.54 -9.29 -12.32
N HIS A 212 -3.55 -10.15 -12.43
CA HIS A 212 -4.23 -10.71 -11.27
C HIS A 212 -3.47 -11.92 -10.74
N LEU A 213 -3.06 -11.89 -9.46
CA LEU A 213 -2.59 -13.07 -8.74
C LEU A 213 -3.81 -13.77 -8.12
N VAL A 214 -4.22 -14.88 -8.72
CA VAL A 214 -5.49 -15.56 -8.40
C VAL A 214 -5.21 -16.87 -7.67
N LEU A 215 -5.86 -17.08 -6.53
CA LEU A 215 -5.90 -18.37 -5.85
C LEU A 215 -7.08 -19.20 -6.36
N ALA A 216 -6.78 -20.43 -6.79
CA ALA A 216 -7.75 -21.41 -7.26
C ALA A 216 -7.30 -22.84 -6.95
N LYS A 217 -8.21 -23.81 -7.09
CA LYS A 217 -7.93 -25.23 -6.93
C LYS A 217 -7.89 -25.93 -8.28
N ILE A 218 -6.87 -26.75 -8.49
CA ILE A 218 -6.80 -27.64 -9.64
C ILE A 218 -7.71 -28.87 -9.36
N PRO A 219 -8.48 -29.38 -10.33
CA PRO A 219 -9.27 -30.58 -10.12
C PRO A 219 -8.43 -31.78 -9.62
N GLY A 220 -8.88 -32.41 -8.54
CA GLY A 220 -8.13 -33.50 -7.88
C GLY A 220 -7.11 -33.05 -6.83
N ALA A 221 -6.93 -31.74 -6.62
CA ALA A 221 -6.07 -31.23 -5.56
C ALA A 221 -6.56 -31.65 -4.16
N PRO A 222 -5.65 -31.70 -3.16
CA PRO A 222 -6.02 -31.96 -1.77
C PRO A 222 -7.12 -31.03 -1.25
N GLU A 223 -7.98 -31.55 -0.37
CA GLU A 223 -9.00 -30.72 0.27
C GLU A 223 -8.40 -29.65 1.19
N GLY A 224 -9.19 -28.59 1.42
CA GLY A 224 -8.83 -27.50 2.32
C GLY A 224 -7.75 -26.58 1.74
N PRO A 225 -7.02 -25.85 2.61
CA PRO A 225 -6.04 -24.86 2.18
C PRO A 225 -4.80 -25.44 1.50
N ARG A 226 -4.52 -26.73 1.71
CA ARG A 226 -3.37 -27.42 1.11
C ARG A 226 -3.51 -27.72 -0.39
N GLY A 227 -4.70 -27.57 -0.95
CA GLY A 227 -4.95 -27.78 -2.38
C GLY A 227 -5.01 -26.48 -3.19
N ILE A 228 -4.62 -25.35 -2.60
CA ILE A 228 -4.69 -24.04 -3.25
C ILE A 228 -3.41 -23.77 -4.05
N SER A 229 -3.57 -23.43 -5.33
CA SER A 229 -2.50 -22.99 -6.23
C SER A 229 -2.65 -21.51 -6.56
N MET A 230 -1.56 -20.86 -7.01
CA MET A 230 -1.55 -19.46 -7.41
C MET A 230 -1.31 -19.33 -8.90
N PHE A 231 -2.05 -18.45 -9.54
CA PHE A 231 -2.00 -18.21 -10.99
C PHE A 231 -1.84 -16.75 -11.32
N VAL A 232 -1.05 -16.45 -12.35
CA VAL A 232 -1.07 -15.16 -13.04
C VAL A 232 -2.19 -15.19 -14.07
N VAL A 233 -3.11 -14.22 -14.00
CA VAL A 233 -4.21 -14.05 -14.95
C VAL A 233 -4.19 -12.60 -15.45
N PRO A 234 -3.62 -12.32 -16.62
CA PRO A 234 -3.60 -10.96 -17.15
C PRO A 234 -4.97 -10.54 -17.68
N LYS A 235 -5.34 -9.26 -17.54
CA LYS A 235 -6.56 -8.66 -18.14
C LYS A 235 -6.51 -8.73 -19.65
N PHE A 236 -5.36 -8.42 -20.26
CA PHE A 236 -5.06 -8.64 -21.65
C PHE A 236 -3.96 -9.68 -21.79
N LEU A 237 -4.20 -10.69 -22.63
CA LEU A 237 -3.17 -11.68 -22.97
C LEU A 237 -2.05 -11.01 -23.77
N LEU A 238 -0.88 -11.61 -23.77
CA LEU A 238 0.26 -11.10 -24.52
C LEU A 238 0.42 -11.86 -25.84
N ASN A 239 0.79 -11.14 -26.87
CA ASN A 239 1.27 -11.71 -28.13
C ASN A 239 2.71 -12.21 -27.96
N ASP A 240 3.22 -12.96 -28.93
CA ASP A 240 4.56 -13.53 -28.91
C ASP A 240 5.68 -12.45 -28.85
N ASP A 241 5.39 -11.23 -29.30
CA ASP A 241 6.29 -10.08 -29.24
C ASP A 241 6.20 -9.28 -27.92
N GLY A 242 5.39 -9.74 -26.96
CA GLY A 242 5.16 -9.07 -25.67
C GLY A 242 4.15 -7.93 -25.70
N SER A 243 3.60 -7.58 -26.88
CA SER A 243 2.54 -6.56 -27.00
C SER A 243 1.22 -7.07 -26.43
N LEU A 244 0.32 -6.13 -26.10
CA LEU A 244 -1.03 -6.48 -25.64
C LEU A 244 -1.83 -7.15 -26.77
N GLY A 245 -2.36 -8.33 -26.47
CA GLY A 245 -3.19 -9.14 -27.35
C GLY A 245 -4.67 -8.99 -27.02
N VAL A 246 -5.41 -10.09 -27.14
CA VAL A 246 -6.85 -10.12 -26.90
C VAL A 246 -7.17 -9.95 -25.41
N ARG A 247 -8.32 -9.33 -25.11
CA ARG A 247 -8.86 -9.27 -23.75
C ARG A 247 -9.17 -10.69 -23.26
N ASN A 248 -8.70 -10.99 -22.06
CA ASN A 248 -8.99 -12.26 -21.40
C ASN A 248 -10.43 -12.29 -20.87
N THR A 249 -10.96 -13.47 -20.59
CA THR A 249 -12.32 -13.66 -20.06
C THR A 249 -12.36 -13.42 -18.54
N VAL A 250 -11.79 -12.30 -18.12
CA VAL A 250 -11.88 -11.75 -16.76
C VAL A 250 -12.63 -10.42 -16.82
N THR A 251 -13.68 -10.27 -16.01
CA THR A 251 -14.56 -9.10 -16.04
C THR A 251 -14.85 -8.57 -14.65
N CYS A 252 -14.98 -7.26 -14.53
CA CYS A 252 -15.48 -6.61 -13.32
C CYS A 252 -17.01 -6.59 -13.34
N GLY A 253 -17.63 -7.35 -12.45
CA GLY A 253 -19.08 -7.44 -12.34
C GLY A 253 -19.71 -6.23 -11.65
N SER A 254 -19.01 -5.65 -10.68
CA SER A 254 -19.41 -4.46 -9.91
C SER A 254 -18.26 -3.94 -9.07
N ILE A 255 -18.45 -2.77 -8.46
CA ILE A 255 -17.61 -2.27 -7.38
C ILE A 255 -18.41 -2.12 -6.09
N GLU A 256 -17.74 -2.19 -4.95
CA GLU A 256 -18.33 -2.03 -3.64
C GLU A 256 -18.55 -0.55 -3.28
N HIS A 257 -19.69 -0.23 -2.69
CA HIS A 257 -20.01 1.08 -2.12
C HIS A 257 -19.51 1.16 -0.67
N LYS A 258 -18.29 1.64 -0.49
CA LYS A 258 -17.61 1.66 0.81
C LYS A 258 -17.95 2.89 1.65
N MET A 259 -17.67 2.82 2.95
CA MET A 259 -17.83 3.94 3.90
C MET A 259 -16.90 5.10 3.61
N GLY A 260 -15.66 4.82 3.13
CA GLY A 260 -14.62 5.77 2.77
C GLY A 260 -13.70 5.19 1.70
N ILE A 261 -12.60 5.88 1.40
CA ILE A 261 -11.66 5.49 0.33
C ILE A 261 -12.36 5.18 -1.00
N LYS A 262 -13.37 5.98 -1.33
CA LYS A 262 -14.25 5.74 -2.47
C LYS A 262 -13.55 5.90 -3.81
N GLY A 263 -12.44 6.66 -3.84
CA GLY A 263 -11.58 6.80 -5.02
C GLY A 263 -10.82 5.52 -5.39
N SER A 264 -10.66 4.57 -4.46
CA SER A 264 -10.09 3.25 -4.75
C SER A 264 -11.21 2.27 -5.10
N ALA A 265 -11.19 1.70 -6.31
CA ALA A 265 -12.15 0.69 -6.70
C ALA A 265 -11.90 -0.62 -5.93
N THR A 266 -12.96 -1.16 -5.34
CA THR A 266 -12.96 -2.49 -4.71
C THR A 266 -13.93 -3.36 -5.51
N CYS A 267 -13.40 -4.28 -6.29
CA CYS A 267 -14.11 -4.94 -7.39
C CYS A 267 -14.62 -6.33 -7.02
N VAL A 268 -15.69 -6.73 -7.67
CA VAL A 268 -16.13 -8.13 -7.84
C VAL A 268 -15.61 -8.59 -9.19
N MET A 269 -14.66 -9.55 -9.19
CA MET A 269 -14.01 -10.07 -10.39
C MET A 269 -14.57 -11.45 -10.76
N ASN A 270 -15.07 -11.59 -11.99
CA ASN A 270 -15.55 -12.84 -12.53
C ASN A 270 -14.56 -13.41 -13.54
N PHE A 271 -14.19 -14.66 -13.33
CA PHE A 271 -13.34 -15.45 -14.22
C PHE A 271 -14.22 -16.50 -14.90
N ASP A 272 -14.30 -16.44 -16.23
CA ASP A 272 -15.13 -17.34 -17.05
C ASP A 272 -14.26 -18.08 -18.05
N GLY A 273 -13.57 -19.11 -17.57
CA GLY A 273 -12.54 -19.81 -18.33
C GLY A 273 -11.32 -18.92 -18.64
N ALA A 274 -11.02 -17.96 -17.78
CA ALA A 274 -9.94 -17.02 -17.99
C ALA A 274 -8.58 -17.73 -18.07
N LYS A 275 -7.81 -17.43 -19.12
CA LYS A 275 -6.48 -18.02 -19.32
C LYS A 275 -5.52 -17.51 -18.27
N GLY A 276 -4.88 -18.43 -17.56
CA GLY A 276 -3.90 -18.14 -16.52
C GLY A 276 -2.72 -19.09 -16.55
N PHE A 277 -1.66 -18.72 -15.82
CA PHE A 277 -0.41 -19.44 -15.77
C PHE A 277 -0.03 -19.75 -14.33
N LEU A 278 0.32 -21.01 -14.04
CA LEU A 278 0.70 -21.43 -12.69
C LEU A 278 1.97 -20.72 -12.23
N VAL A 279 1.95 -20.18 -11.02
CA VAL A 279 3.12 -19.61 -10.36
C VAL A 279 3.74 -20.65 -9.45
N GLY A 280 4.99 -21.00 -9.70
CA GLY A 280 5.73 -21.99 -8.92
C GLY A 280 5.13 -23.41 -9.03
N GLU A 281 4.92 -24.05 -7.88
CA GLU A 281 4.44 -25.42 -7.78
C GLU A 281 2.94 -25.49 -7.49
N GLU A 282 2.26 -26.53 -7.98
CA GLU A 282 0.89 -26.84 -7.59
C GLU A 282 0.75 -27.01 -6.07
N ASN A 283 -0.39 -26.58 -5.54
CA ASN A 283 -0.75 -26.72 -4.12
C ASN A 283 0.15 -25.95 -3.13
N LYS A 284 0.96 -25.01 -3.64
CA LYS A 284 1.79 -24.09 -2.84
C LYS A 284 1.30 -22.64 -2.90
N GLY A 285 0.21 -22.39 -3.61
CA GLY A 285 -0.26 -21.03 -3.90
C GLY A 285 -0.54 -20.19 -2.67
N LEU A 286 -1.07 -20.75 -1.60
CA LEU A 286 -1.29 -20.01 -0.36
C LEU A 286 0.03 -19.58 0.28
N ASN A 287 1.07 -20.41 0.26
CA ASN A 287 2.40 -20.05 0.78
C ASN A 287 3.01 -18.90 -0.02
N TYR A 288 2.89 -18.95 -1.36
CA TYR A 288 3.39 -17.88 -2.23
C TYR A 288 2.63 -16.57 -2.05
N MET A 289 1.32 -16.65 -1.87
CA MET A 289 0.49 -15.49 -1.59
C MET A 289 0.81 -14.85 -0.23
N PHE A 290 1.32 -15.60 0.75
CA PHE A 290 1.76 -15.02 2.02
C PHE A 290 2.90 -14.01 1.87
N THR A 291 3.74 -14.12 0.84
CA THR A 291 4.77 -13.12 0.53
C THR A 291 4.11 -11.75 0.29
N MET A 292 3.11 -11.69 -0.59
CA MET A 292 2.32 -10.48 -0.82
C MET A 292 1.56 -10.05 0.44
N MET A 293 0.87 -10.98 1.10
CA MET A 293 0.08 -10.68 2.30
C MET A 293 0.92 -10.12 3.45
N ASN A 294 2.15 -10.58 3.65
CA ASN A 294 3.04 -10.05 4.69
C ASN A 294 3.50 -8.63 4.35
N TYR A 295 3.80 -8.37 3.08
CA TYR A 295 4.07 -7.02 2.60
C TYR A 295 2.87 -6.10 2.86
N GLU A 296 1.67 -6.52 2.47
CA GLU A 296 0.44 -5.78 2.66
C GLU A 296 0.10 -5.54 4.14
N ARG A 297 0.41 -6.48 5.04
CA ARG A 297 0.20 -6.29 6.49
C ARG A 297 1.02 -5.11 7.03
N LEU A 298 2.30 -5.02 6.66
CA LEU A 298 3.13 -3.87 7.04
C LEU A 298 2.62 -2.59 6.37
N GLY A 299 2.27 -2.65 5.08
CA GLY A 299 1.69 -1.54 4.33
C GLY A 299 0.39 -1.02 4.95
N MET A 300 -0.49 -1.91 5.44
CA MET A 300 -1.70 -1.50 6.18
C MET A 300 -1.38 -0.83 7.51
N GLY A 301 -0.33 -1.25 8.20
CA GLY A 301 0.16 -0.54 9.38
C GLY A 301 0.66 0.87 9.03
N ILE A 302 1.47 0.98 7.98
CA ILE A 302 1.95 2.28 7.47
C ILE A 302 0.78 3.16 7.01
N GLN A 303 -0.25 2.59 6.36
CA GLN A 303 -1.49 3.30 6.04
C GLN A 303 -2.15 3.88 7.30
N GLY A 304 -2.17 3.12 8.40
CA GLY A 304 -2.65 3.61 9.69
C GLY A 304 -1.87 4.84 10.16
N VAL A 305 -0.53 4.79 10.12
CA VAL A 305 0.31 5.94 10.47
C VAL A 305 0.02 7.12 9.54
N GLY A 306 -0.13 6.89 8.23
CA GLY A 306 -0.45 7.94 7.26
C GLY A 306 -1.80 8.62 7.53
N ALA A 307 -2.85 7.84 7.83
CA ALA A 307 -4.16 8.38 8.20
C ALA A 307 -4.09 9.22 9.49
N ALA A 308 -3.38 8.71 10.50
CA ALA A 308 -3.19 9.39 11.76
C ALA A 308 -2.38 10.70 11.60
N GLU A 309 -1.35 10.71 10.75
CA GLU A 309 -0.52 11.89 10.46
C GLU A 309 -1.36 13.00 9.80
N THR A 310 -2.13 12.67 8.78
CA THR A 310 -3.00 13.64 8.11
C THR A 310 -4.04 14.22 9.07
N SER A 311 -4.66 13.36 9.88
CA SER A 311 -5.62 13.78 10.91
C SER A 311 -4.97 14.70 11.94
N TYR A 312 -3.75 14.37 12.40
CA TYR A 312 -3.00 15.21 13.34
C TYR A 312 -2.67 16.57 12.77
N GLN A 313 -2.14 16.65 11.54
CA GLN A 313 -1.77 17.92 10.93
C GLN A 313 -2.97 18.86 10.82
N GLN A 314 -4.10 18.37 10.33
CA GLN A 314 -5.33 19.15 10.21
C GLN A 314 -5.87 19.58 11.58
N ALA A 315 -5.89 18.68 12.57
CA ALA A 315 -6.34 19.00 13.92
C ALA A 315 -5.43 20.03 14.61
N ALA A 316 -4.12 19.93 14.42
CA ALA A 316 -3.16 20.86 14.99
C ALA A 316 -3.29 22.27 14.37
N GLU A 317 -3.41 22.36 13.04
CA GLU A 317 -3.67 23.61 12.33
C GLU A 317 -4.96 24.28 12.82
N TYR A 318 -6.06 23.51 12.84
CA TYR A 318 -7.34 24.00 13.35
C TYR A 318 -7.25 24.46 14.80
N ALA A 319 -6.55 23.74 15.67
CA ALA A 319 -6.39 24.11 17.08
C ALA A 319 -5.57 25.39 17.29
N ILE A 320 -4.67 25.74 16.37
CA ILE A 320 -3.90 26.99 16.37
C ILE A 320 -4.78 28.16 15.92
N GLU A 321 -5.57 27.98 14.86
CA GLU A 321 -6.36 29.02 14.23
C GLU A 321 -7.67 29.33 14.99
N ARG A 322 -8.37 28.27 15.42
CA ARG A 322 -9.65 28.40 16.10
C ARG A 322 -9.49 28.97 17.49
N ILE A 323 -10.19 30.07 17.76
CA ILE A 323 -10.21 30.71 19.09
C ILE A 323 -11.56 30.46 19.78
N GLN A 324 -11.52 29.93 21.00
CA GLN A 324 -12.70 29.72 21.86
C GLN A 324 -12.31 29.69 23.34
N GLY A 325 -13.04 30.45 24.17
CA GLY A 325 -12.80 30.49 25.61
C GLY A 325 -11.47 31.19 26.01
N ARG A 326 -11.12 31.07 27.28
CA ARG A 326 -9.84 31.53 27.83
C ARG A 326 -9.14 30.39 28.52
N SER A 327 -7.82 30.36 28.46
CA SER A 327 -7.01 29.39 29.16
C SER A 327 -7.26 29.44 30.67
N ALA A 328 -7.41 28.29 31.33
CA ALA A 328 -7.54 28.18 32.78
C ALA A 328 -6.35 28.77 33.56
N THR A 329 -5.19 28.89 32.91
CA THR A 329 -3.96 29.46 33.50
C THR A 329 -3.76 30.94 33.16
N GLY A 330 -4.82 31.64 32.77
CA GLY A 330 -4.82 33.05 32.40
C GLY A 330 -4.77 33.27 30.89
N VAL A 331 -5.17 34.48 30.47
CA VAL A 331 -5.24 34.91 29.07
C VAL A 331 -3.90 34.72 28.36
N LYS A 332 -3.90 34.08 27.19
CA LYS A 332 -2.71 33.82 26.36
C LYS A 332 -2.63 34.76 25.15
N SER A 333 -3.76 35.22 24.63
CA SER A 333 -3.85 36.14 23.50
C SER A 333 -4.68 37.37 23.93
N ALA A 334 -4.03 38.33 24.57
CA ALA A 334 -4.71 39.51 25.12
C ALA A 334 -5.31 40.44 24.02
N ASP A 335 -4.75 40.41 22.83
CA ASP A 335 -5.18 41.14 21.64
C ASP A 335 -6.41 40.51 20.94
N LYS A 336 -6.77 39.26 21.30
CA LYS A 336 -7.89 38.53 20.71
C LYS A 336 -9.06 38.39 21.66
N LYS A 337 -10.26 38.18 21.10
CA LYS A 337 -11.50 38.00 21.88
C LYS A 337 -11.52 36.70 22.71
N ALA A 338 -10.73 35.70 22.29
CA ALA A 338 -10.57 34.40 22.94
C ALA A 338 -9.16 33.85 22.69
N ASP A 339 -8.76 32.83 23.41
CA ASP A 339 -7.50 32.10 23.16
C ASP A 339 -7.68 31.03 22.10
N SER A 340 -6.58 30.61 21.44
CA SER A 340 -6.56 29.48 20.52
C SER A 340 -6.87 28.17 21.25
N LEU A 341 -7.49 27.19 20.56
CA LEU A 341 -7.83 25.91 21.17
C LEU A 341 -6.61 25.17 21.71
N ILE A 342 -5.45 25.32 21.08
CA ILE A 342 -4.20 24.65 21.47
C ILE A 342 -3.75 24.95 22.91
N VAL A 343 -4.27 26.01 23.54
CA VAL A 343 -3.89 26.33 24.94
C VAL A 343 -4.70 25.55 25.96
N HIS A 344 -5.79 24.90 25.55
CA HIS A 344 -6.65 24.14 26.45
C HIS A 344 -6.05 22.75 26.74
N PRO A 345 -6.04 22.30 28.02
CA PRO A 345 -5.37 21.06 28.41
C PRO A 345 -5.87 19.82 27.69
N ASP A 346 -7.19 19.70 27.48
CA ASP A 346 -7.79 18.54 26.82
C ASP A 346 -7.40 18.48 25.33
N VAL A 347 -7.39 19.63 24.64
CA VAL A 347 -6.94 19.71 23.24
C VAL A 347 -5.45 19.34 23.14
N ARG A 348 -4.62 19.84 24.04
CA ARG A 348 -3.21 19.45 24.12
C ARG A 348 -3.02 17.96 24.34
N LYS A 349 -3.79 17.37 25.26
CA LYS A 349 -3.73 15.93 25.51
C LYS A 349 -4.08 15.14 24.24
N MET A 350 -5.15 15.51 23.53
CA MET A 350 -5.52 14.86 22.26
C MET A 350 -4.41 14.94 21.25
N LEU A 351 -3.89 16.15 20.97
CA LEU A 351 -2.82 16.36 19.99
C LEU A 351 -1.50 15.65 20.37
N LEU A 352 -1.12 15.64 21.65
CA LEU A 352 0.07 14.92 22.12
C LEU A 352 -0.09 13.41 22.01
N THR A 353 -1.28 12.88 22.26
CA THR A 353 -1.57 11.45 22.07
C THR A 353 -1.45 11.06 20.61
N MET A 354 -2.06 11.82 19.71
CA MET A 354 -1.96 11.60 18.26
C MET A 354 -0.50 11.63 17.79
N ARG A 355 0.26 12.65 18.23
CA ARG A 355 1.67 12.79 17.86
C ARG A 355 2.52 11.62 18.38
N ALA A 356 2.30 11.18 19.61
CA ALA A 356 3.01 10.05 20.20
C ALA A 356 2.74 8.75 19.41
N PHE A 357 1.51 8.54 18.93
CA PHE A 357 1.17 7.39 18.11
C PHE A 357 1.81 7.47 16.71
N ASN A 358 1.82 8.65 16.10
CA ASN A 358 2.43 8.84 14.78
C ASN A 358 3.95 8.60 14.82
N GLU A 359 4.66 9.24 15.75
CA GLU A 359 6.10 9.09 15.90
C GLU A 359 6.48 7.66 16.32
N GLY A 360 5.76 7.07 17.27
CA GLY A 360 5.97 5.69 17.73
C GLY A 360 5.64 4.67 16.64
N GLY A 361 4.56 4.85 15.91
CA GLY A 361 4.15 4.00 14.77
C GLY A 361 5.16 4.04 13.63
N ARG A 362 5.63 5.25 13.27
CA ARG A 362 6.69 5.46 12.27
C ARG A 362 7.98 4.78 12.68
N CYS A 363 8.40 4.94 13.93
CA CYS A 363 9.59 4.25 14.45
C CYS A 363 9.43 2.73 14.39
N PHE A 364 8.25 2.20 14.76
CA PHE A 364 7.98 0.77 14.74
C PHE A 364 7.95 0.20 13.31
N SER A 365 7.30 0.87 12.37
CA SER A 365 7.32 0.44 10.96
C SER A 365 8.74 0.44 10.37
N THR A 366 9.54 1.46 10.70
CA THR A 366 10.95 1.54 10.30
C THR A 366 11.78 0.40 10.89
N TYR A 367 11.53 0.02 12.15
CA TYR A 367 12.20 -1.13 12.78
C TYR A 367 11.86 -2.46 12.07
N VAL A 368 10.60 -2.65 11.68
CA VAL A 368 10.19 -3.85 10.92
C VAL A 368 10.82 -3.81 9.51
N ALA A 369 10.81 -2.66 8.85
CA ALA A 369 11.43 -2.47 7.54
C ALA A 369 12.95 -2.73 7.58
N LYS A 370 13.63 -2.34 8.68
CA LYS A 370 15.03 -2.70 8.92
C LYS A 370 15.26 -4.21 8.93
N GLN A 371 14.37 -4.98 9.55
CA GLN A 371 14.50 -6.44 9.55
C GLN A 371 14.33 -7.01 8.14
N LEU A 372 13.41 -6.44 7.34
CA LEU A 372 13.25 -6.83 5.94
C LEU A 372 14.50 -6.51 5.09
N ASP A 373 15.18 -5.39 5.34
CA ASP A 373 16.45 -5.07 4.67
C ASP A 373 17.54 -6.09 5.05
N ILE A 374 17.63 -6.48 6.31
CA ILE A 374 18.57 -7.52 6.76
C ILE A 374 18.29 -8.85 6.07
N VAL A 375 17.03 -9.28 6.00
CA VAL A 375 16.63 -10.50 5.29
C VAL A 375 17.03 -10.46 3.83
N LYS A 376 16.86 -9.31 3.17
CA LYS A 376 17.08 -9.16 1.72
C LYS A 376 18.55 -8.99 1.34
N PHE A 377 19.33 -8.27 2.14
CA PHE A 377 20.64 -7.76 1.73
C PHE A 377 21.83 -8.25 2.56
N SER A 378 21.61 -8.89 3.72
CA SER A 378 22.70 -9.39 4.56
C SER A 378 23.31 -10.67 4.02
N ASP A 379 24.62 -10.81 4.14
CA ASP A 379 25.34 -12.07 3.85
C ASP A 379 25.53 -12.94 5.11
N ASN A 380 25.08 -12.48 6.29
CA ASN A 380 25.23 -13.22 7.55
C ASN A 380 23.98 -14.07 7.81
N GLU A 381 24.09 -15.38 7.67
CA GLU A 381 22.99 -16.34 7.87
C GLU A 381 22.32 -16.24 9.25
N ASN A 382 23.08 -15.92 10.31
CA ASN A 382 22.51 -15.78 11.65
C ASN A 382 21.65 -14.51 11.76
N ASP A 383 22.11 -13.41 11.17
CA ASP A 383 21.36 -12.15 11.16
C ASP A 383 20.09 -12.29 10.33
N ILE A 384 20.18 -12.94 9.17
CA ILE A 384 19.03 -13.26 8.31
C ILE A 384 17.99 -14.05 9.08
N LYS A 385 18.39 -15.17 9.71
CA LYS A 385 17.47 -16.01 10.47
C LYS A 385 16.79 -15.27 11.62
N GLN A 386 17.54 -14.48 12.39
CA GLN A 386 16.96 -13.67 13.48
C GLN A 386 15.98 -12.61 12.93
N ALA A 387 16.32 -11.99 11.81
CA ALA A 387 15.45 -11.00 11.17
C ALA A 387 14.17 -11.62 10.64
N GLU A 388 14.22 -12.81 10.02
CA GLU A 388 13.05 -13.57 9.57
C GLU A 388 12.10 -13.89 10.74
N GLU A 389 12.63 -14.36 11.87
CA GLU A 389 11.85 -14.64 13.08
C GLU A 389 11.17 -13.37 13.63
N LEU A 390 11.89 -12.25 13.64
CA LEU A 390 11.34 -10.94 14.03
C LEU A 390 10.27 -10.43 13.05
N VAL A 391 10.48 -10.54 11.75
CA VAL A 391 9.49 -10.16 10.72
C VAL A 391 8.22 -10.98 10.90
N ALA A 392 8.33 -12.30 11.08
CA ALA A 392 7.18 -13.17 11.29
C ALA A 392 6.36 -12.81 12.53
N LEU A 393 7.04 -12.44 13.63
CA LEU A 393 6.40 -12.02 14.88
C LEU A 393 5.79 -10.61 14.78
N LEU A 394 6.55 -9.66 14.24
CA LEU A 394 6.20 -8.23 14.35
C LEU A 394 5.23 -7.76 13.28
N THR A 395 5.21 -8.35 12.09
CA THR A 395 4.33 -7.90 11.01
C THR A 395 2.83 -7.97 11.37
N PRO A 396 2.29 -9.05 11.98
CA PRO A 396 0.92 -9.05 12.46
C PRO A 396 0.66 -8.03 13.57
N VAL A 397 1.64 -7.84 14.48
CA VAL A 397 1.54 -6.85 15.57
C VAL A 397 1.51 -5.44 14.98
N ALA A 398 2.41 -5.13 14.04
CA ALA A 398 2.46 -3.84 13.37
C ALA A 398 1.12 -3.50 12.71
N LYS A 399 0.56 -4.45 11.94
CA LYS A 399 -0.75 -4.25 11.31
C LYS A 399 -1.83 -3.94 12.36
N ALA A 400 -2.02 -4.80 13.35
CA ALA A 400 -3.08 -4.66 14.33
C ALA A 400 -2.91 -3.38 15.16
N PHE A 401 -1.74 -3.19 15.77
CA PHE A 401 -1.47 -2.06 16.66
C PHE A 401 -1.58 -0.70 15.94
N MET A 402 -0.90 -0.56 14.78
CA MET A 402 -0.89 0.73 14.08
C MET A 402 -2.26 1.10 13.49
N THR A 403 -3.06 0.13 13.04
CA THR A 403 -4.42 0.43 12.57
C THR A 403 -5.38 0.78 13.72
N ASP A 404 -5.26 0.14 14.89
CA ASP A 404 -6.04 0.50 16.08
C ASP A 404 -5.68 1.91 16.57
N MET A 405 -4.38 2.23 16.63
CA MET A 405 -3.90 3.57 17.02
C MET A 405 -4.31 4.64 16.00
N ALA A 406 -4.35 4.30 14.71
CA ALA A 406 -4.85 5.20 13.68
C ALA A 406 -6.32 5.54 13.86
N TYR A 407 -7.15 4.54 14.16
CA TYR A 407 -8.57 4.76 14.45
C TYR A 407 -8.75 5.71 15.64
N GLU A 408 -8.02 5.48 16.73
CA GLU A 408 -8.01 6.35 17.91
C GLU A 408 -7.56 7.78 17.54
N SER A 409 -6.46 7.92 16.79
CA SER A 409 -5.93 9.22 16.35
C SER A 409 -6.94 9.98 15.48
N CYS A 410 -7.57 9.33 14.52
CA CYS A 410 -8.58 9.96 13.65
C CYS A 410 -9.80 10.41 14.47
N ASN A 411 -10.23 9.61 15.45
CA ASN A 411 -11.32 9.99 16.36
C ASN A 411 -10.93 11.21 17.23
N LEU A 412 -9.72 11.24 17.79
CA LEU A 412 -9.22 12.40 18.54
C LEU A 412 -9.13 13.65 17.66
N GLY A 413 -8.65 13.52 16.41
CA GLY A 413 -8.62 14.63 15.44
C GLY A 413 -10.02 15.20 15.18
N GLN A 414 -11.00 14.33 14.93
CA GLN A 414 -12.40 14.73 14.78
C GLN A 414 -12.92 15.49 16.03
N MET A 415 -12.56 15.04 17.23
CA MET A 415 -12.95 15.69 18.48
C MET A 415 -12.35 17.09 18.64
N VAL A 416 -11.10 17.32 18.17
CA VAL A 416 -10.47 18.66 18.18
C VAL A 416 -11.28 19.67 17.35
N PHE A 417 -11.88 19.25 16.23
CA PHE A 417 -12.76 20.09 15.42
C PHE A 417 -14.09 20.41 16.10
N GLY A 418 -14.46 19.72 17.18
CA GLY A 418 -15.74 19.88 17.86
C GLY A 418 -16.92 19.60 16.91
N GLY A 419 -17.93 20.50 16.87
CA GLY A 419 -19.08 20.32 15.98
C GLY A 419 -18.73 20.23 14.51
N HIS A 420 -17.69 20.93 14.06
CA HIS A 420 -17.21 20.85 12.67
C HIS A 420 -16.73 19.45 12.27
N GLY A 421 -16.14 18.68 13.19
CA GLY A 421 -15.72 17.31 12.92
C GLY A 421 -16.85 16.32 12.59
N TYR A 422 -18.12 16.75 12.77
CA TYR A 422 -19.31 15.96 12.46
C TYR A 422 -20.09 16.47 11.25
N VAL A 423 -19.52 17.41 10.51
CA VAL A 423 -20.17 18.05 9.36
C VAL A 423 -19.38 17.70 8.10
N ARG A 424 -20.09 17.29 7.05
CA ARG A 424 -19.49 16.77 5.81
C ARG A 424 -18.57 17.77 5.09
N GLU A 425 -18.79 19.04 5.27
CA GLU A 425 -18.05 20.13 4.62
C GLU A 425 -16.65 20.35 5.22
N TRP A 426 -16.33 19.68 6.36
CA TRP A 426 -15.05 19.82 7.11
C TRP A 426 -14.14 18.61 7.06
#